data_aa10544787ff2539c7114ea6f3e709f7
#
_entry.id   aa10544787ff2539c7114ea6f3e709f7
#
_cell.length_a   1.000
_cell.length_b   1.000
_cell.length_c   1.000
_cell.angle_alpha   90.00
_cell.angle_beta   90.00
_cell.angle_gamma   90.00
#
_symmetry.space_group_name_H-M   'P 1'
#
loop_
_entity.id
_entity.type
_entity.pdbx_description
1 polymer ?
#
loop_
_entity_poly.entity_id
_entity_poly.type
_entity_poly.pdbx_seq_one_letter_code
_entity_poly.pdbx_strand_id
1 'polypeptide(L)'
;IIDSLRTLFVDENIALINTNSSRLLDSNILLKYFGFSKPNDSIYDLELSDVNNNIFHYKLMEVENDMKMKRNKVFTKINTEKPFYRNNSGKSFKEEYFPNEKIYFIQYNKCVSRETIEKYGDKETAHKYPSFSEFEEKVLKTLETSEIEKLIFDMRFNGGGSSYLAENLIDKIAAKKKINKKGKLFVVVGNDTFSSAIFNTIYFKDKTNAIIIGEETSGKPNHYGYVKSFTLPYSEIKVRYSSEFWKLTEDNDVSIVPDVKIENSYNDYKNGIDPIFEYVKKN
;
A
#
# COMPACT_ATOMS: atom_id res chain seq x y z
N ILE A 1 -12.93 -20.21 -6.93
CA ILE A 1 -12.96 -18.88 -7.57
C ILE A 1 -11.59 -18.21 -7.46
N ILE A 2 -11.04 -18.02 -6.26
CA ILE A 2 -9.74 -17.34 -6.07
C ILE A 2 -8.63 -18.02 -6.86
N ASP A 3 -8.53 -19.35 -6.85
CA ASP A 3 -7.48 -20.07 -7.57
C ASP A 3 -7.58 -19.86 -9.09
N SER A 4 -8.78 -19.79 -9.64
CA SER A 4 -8.96 -19.45 -11.06
C SER A 4 -8.57 -18.00 -11.36
N LEU A 5 -8.91 -17.06 -10.48
CA LEU A 5 -8.50 -15.66 -10.64
C LEU A 5 -6.98 -15.48 -10.52
N ARG A 6 -6.29 -16.31 -9.70
CA ARG A 6 -4.83 -16.32 -9.58
C ARG A 6 -4.14 -16.62 -10.91
N THR A 7 -4.75 -17.41 -11.79
CA THR A 7 -4.18 -17.74 -13.10
C THR A 7 -4.03 -16.52 -14.04
N LEU A 8 -4.68 -15.39 -13.72
CA LEU A 8 -4.53 -14.14 -14.46
C LEU A 8 -3.22 -13.40 -14.14
N PHE A 9 -2.51 -13.81 -13.09
CA PHE A 9 -1.29 -13.16 -12.60
C PHE A 9 -0.12 -14.13 -12.69
N VAL A 10 0.57 -14.13 -13.83
CA VAL A 10 1.71 -15.01 -14.11
C VAL A 10 2.98 -14.36 -13.57
N ASP A 11 3.88 -15.16 -12.98
CA ASP A 11 5.20 -14.75 -12.47
C ASP A 11 5.18 -13.68 -11.37
N GLU A 12 4.05 -13.45 -10.72
CA GLU A 12 3.95 -12.53 -9.60
C GLU A 12 4.08 -13.25 -8.25
N ASN A 13 4.41 -12.50 -7.19
CA ASN A 13 4.45 -13.08 -5.85
C ASN A 13 3.03 -13.29 -5.28
N ILE A 14 2.95 -14.16 -4.25
CA ILE A 14 1.66 -14.56 -3.69
C ILE A 14 0.89 -13.39 -3.04
N ALA A 15 1.60 -12.39 -2.50
CA ALA A 15 0.98 -11.21 -1.90
C ALA A 15 0.25 -10.37 -2.96
N LEU A 16 0.89 -10.13 -4.12
CA LEU A 16 0.27 -9.42 -5.24
C LEU A 16 -0.89 -10.22 -5.84
N ILE A 17 -0.69 -11.52 -6.04
CA ILE A 17 -1.71 -12.42 -6.58
C ILE A 17 -2.96 -12.38 -5.70
N ASN A 18 -2.81 -12.54 -4.39
CA ASN A 18 -3.93 -12.53 -3.44
C ASN A 18 -4.65 -11.17 -3.41
N THR A 19 -3.89 -10.08 -3.35
CA THR A 19 -4.44 -8.72 -3.32
C THR A 19 -5.24 -8.43 -4.60
N ASN A 20 -4.71 -8.77 -5.76
CA ASN A 20 -5.38 -8.49 -7.03
C ASN A 20 -6.53 -9.46 -7.29
N SER A 21 -6.39 -10.75 -6.98
CA SER A 21 -7.47 -11.73 -7.14
C SER A 21 -8.69 -11.39 -6.28
N SER A 22 -8.48 -10.91 -5.04
CA SER A 22 -9.58 -10.50 -4.17
C SER A 22 -10.35 -9.29 -4.71
N ARG A 23 -9.68 -8.38 -5.44
CA ARG A 23 -10.31 -7.22 -6.09
C ARG A 23 -11.16 -7.58 -7.31
N LEU A 24 -10.99 -8.78 -7.84
CA LEU A 24 -11.72 -9.28 -9.02
C LEU A 24 -12.92 -10.16 -8.67
N LEU A 25 -13.14 -10.45 -7.39
CA LEU A 25 -14.26 -11.31 -6.94
C LEU A 25 -15.65 -10.77 -7.29
N ASP A 26 -15.79 -9.47 -7.51
CA ASP A 26 -17.04 -8.82 -7.90
C ASP A 26 -17.18 -8.63 -9.42
N SER A 27 -16.23 -9.14 -10.21
CA SER A 27 -16.26 -9.05 -11.67
C SER A 27 -17.14 -10.14 -12.28
N ASN A 28 -18.38 -9.81 -12.64
CA ASN A 28 -19.31 -10.74 -13.28
C ASN A 28 -18.75 -11.33 -14.61
N ILE A 29 -18.01 -10.54 -15.38
CA ILE A 29 -17.38 -10.97 -16.63
C ILE A 29 -16.40 -12.12 -16.37
N LEU A 30 -15.55 -11.97 -15.34
CA LEU A 30 -14.58 -13.01 -14.98
C LEU A 30 -15.27 -14.25 -14.37
N LEU A 31 -16.30 -14.05 -13.54
CA LEU A 31 -17.06 -15.16 -13.00
C LEU A 31 -17.74 -15.98 -14.10
N LYS A 32 -18.29 -15.34 -15.14
CA LYS A 32 -18.84 -16.00 -16.35
C LYS A 32 -17.72 -16.67 -17.16
N TYR A 33 -16.60 -16.00 -17.39
CA TYR A 33 -15.46 -16.54 -18.15
C TYR A 33 -14.91 -17.82 -17.54
N PHE A 34 -14.78 -17.89 -16.23
CA PHE A 34 -14.31 -19.08 -15.51
C PHE A 34 -15.41 -20.13 -15.25
N GLY A 35 -16.63 -19.91 -15.72
CA GLY A 35 -17.72 -20.87 -15.60
C GLY A 35 -18.35 -20.96 -14.21
N PHE A 36 -18.12 -19.99 -13.30
CA PHE A 36 -18.76 -19.92 -11.98
C PHE A 36 -20.21 -19.43 -12.04
N SER A 37 -20.63 -18.90 -13.18
CA SER A 37 -22.00 -18.51 -13.48
C SER A 37 -22.29 -18.67 -14.96
N LYS A 38 -23.59 -18.81 -15.32
CA LYS A 38 -24.02 -18.88 -16.71
C LYS A 38 -24.03 -17.50 -17.35
N PRO A 39 -23.95 -17.42 -18.69
CA PRO A 39 -23.94 -16.12 -19.40
C PRO A 39 -25.12 -15.19 -19.06
N ASN A 40 -26.29 -15.75 -18.76
CA ASN A 40 -27.52 -15.01 -18.47
C ASN A 40 -27.81 -14.87 -16.97
N ASP A 41 -26.95 -15.35 -16.09
CA ASP A 41 -27.14 -15.18 -14.65
C ASP A 41 -26.88 -13.72 -14.26
N SER A 42 -27.84 -13.14 -13.55
CA SER A 42 -27.75 -11.80 -12.95
C SER A 42 -27.61 -11.84 -11.43
N ILE A 43 -27.68 -13.02 -10.83
CA ILE A 43 -27.52 -13.25 -9.39
C ILE A 43 -26.46 -14.33 -9.19
N TYR A 44 -25.50 -14.05 -8.31
CA TYR A 44 -24.42 -14.95 -7.95
C TYR A 44 -24.58 -15.32 -6.48
N ASP A 45 -24.62 -16.61 -6.18
CA ASP A 45 -24.64 -17.13 -4.82
C ASP A 45 -23.21 -17.53 -4.43
N LEU A 46 -22.61 -16.78 -3.50
CA LEU A 46 -21.28 -17.02 -2.99
C LEU A 46 -21.37 -17.75 -1.65
N GLU A 47 -20.72 -18.91 -1.58
CA GLU A 47 -20.46 -19.58 -0.32
C GLU A 47 -19.22 -18.97 0.31
N LEU A 48 -19.35 -18.46 1.52
CA LEU A 48 -18.30 -17.82 2.31
C LEU A 48 -18.14 -18.56 3.64
N SER A 49 -16.94 -18.56 4.19
CA SER A 49 -16.69 -19.03 5.56
C SER A 49 -16.09 -17.91 6.41
N ASP A 50 -16.48 -17.88 7.67
CA ASP A 50 -15.86 -17.00 8.67
C ASP A 50 -14.59 -17.64 9.28
N VAL A 51 -13.94 -16.93 10.20
CA VAL A 51 -12.73 -17.40 10.89
C VAL A 51 -12.93 -18.63 11.78
N ASN A 52 -14.19 -18.99 12.06
CA ASN A 52 -14.58 -20.17 12.84
C ASN A 52 -15.06 -21.32 11.94
N ASN A 53 -14.88 -21.19 10.60
CA ASN A 53 -15.37 -22.12 9.57
C ASN A 53 -16.90 -22.23 9.51
N ASN A 54 -17.65 -21.25 10.01
CA ASN A 54 -19.08 -21.21 9.76
C ASN A 54 -19.35 -20.81 8.32
N ILE A 55 -20.15 -21.59 7.61
CA ILE A 55 -20.50 -21.36 6.22
C ILE A 55 -21.76 -20.51 6.14
N PHE A 56 -21.76 -19.51 5.28
CA PHE A 56 -22.92 -18.68 4.95
C PHE A 56 -22.95 -18.33 3.47
N HIS A 57 -24.15 -18.10 2.94
CA HIS A 57 -24.37 -17.74 1.56
C HIS A 57 -24.62 -16.25 1.42
N TYR A 58 -24.00 -15.63 0.42
CA TYR A 58 -24.18 -14.22 0.09
C TYR A 58 -24.53 -14.06 -1.39
N LYS A 59 -25.69 -13.43 -1.66
CA LYS A 59 -26.14 -13.19 -3.03
C LYS A 59 -25.68 -11.84 -3.53
N LEU A 60 -24.88 -11.85 -4.58
CA LEU A 60 -24.52 -10.66 -5.35
C LEU A 60 -25.43 -10.53 -6.56
N MET A 61 -25.92 -9.31 -6.84
CA MET A 61 -26.66 -9.01 -8.06
C MET A 61 -25.78 -8.25 -9.04
N GLU A 62 -25.89 -8.60 -10.32
CA GLU A 62 -25.29 -7.83 -11.40
C GLU A 62 -25.95 -6.45 -11.46
N VAL A 63 -25.13 -5.39 -11.60
CA VAL A 63 -25.58 -4.01 -11.72
C VAL A 63 -25.04 -3.47 -13.03
N GLU A 64 -25.89 -2.83 -13.82
CA GLU A 64 -25.49 -2.16 -15.06
C GLU A 64 -24.46 -1.06 -14.79
N ASN A 65 -23.46 -0.94 -15.68
CA ASN A 65 -22.34 0.00 -15.53
C ASN A 65 -22.77 1.48 -15.43
N ASP A 66 -23.95 1.84 -15.91
CA ASP A 66 -24.50 3.20 -15.91
C ASP A 66 -25.09 3.63 -14.56
N MET A 67 -25.37 2.66 -13.70
CA MET A 67 -25.84 3.01 -12.36
C MET A 67 -24.67 3.57 -11.56
N LYS A 68 -24.66 4.87 -11.33
CA LYS A 68 -23.91 5.48 -10.23
C LYS A 68 -24.44 4.88 -8.93
N MET A 69 -23.94 3.69 -8.61
CA MET A 69 -24.28 3.05 -7.34
C MET A 69 -23.96 4.02 -6.22
N LYS A 70 -24.97 4.53 -5.55
CA LYS A 70 -24.83 4.89 -4.15
C LYS A 70 -24.42 3.57 -3.47
N ARG A 71 -23.13 3.37 -3.33
CA ARG A 71 -22.61 2.27 -2.51
C ARG A 71 -23.28 2.46 -1.16
N ASN A 72 -24.29 1.66 -0.87
CA ASN A 72 -24.79 1.52 0.47
C ASN A 72 -23.64 0.95 1.25
N LYS A 73 -22.89 1.86 1.89
CA LYS A 73 -21.84 1.47 2.79
C LYS A 73 -22.50 0.77 3.96
N VAL A 74 -22.71 -0.54 3.85
CA VAL A 74 -23.01 -1.39 4.99
C VAL A 74 -21.70 -1.46 5.79
N PHE A 75 -21.34 -0.33 6.38
CA PHE A 75 -20.33 -0.35 7.42
C PHE A 75 -21.03 -0.87 8.65
N THR A 76 -20.62 -2.01 9.14
CA THR A 76 -20.65 -2.26 10.57
C THR A 76 -20.11 -0.96 11.19
N LYS A 77 -20.95 -0.25 11.97
CA LYS A 77 -20.49 0.94 12.70
C LYS A 77 -19.41 0.43 13.65
N ILE A 78 -18.15 0.57 13.23
CA ILE A 78 -17.02 0.37 14.12
C ILE A 78 -17.03 1.60 15.01
N ASN A 79 -17.54 1.45 16.23
CA ASN A 79 -17.66 2.53 17.22
C ASN A 79 -16.32 2.85 17.91
N THR A 80 -15.21 2.40 17.34
CA THR A 80 -13.88 2.65 17.87
C THR A 80 -13.21 3.79 17.10
N GLU A 81 -12.42 4.57 17.79
CA GLU A 81 -11.56 5.58 17.17
C GLU A 81 -10.61 4.88 16.19
N LYS A 82 -10.50 5.46 14.98
CA LYS A 82 -9.60 4.89 13.96
C LYS A 82 -8.16 5.17 14.35
N PRO A 83 -7.27 4.16 14.33
CA PRO A 83 -5.86 4.40 14.56
C PRO A 83 -5.28 5.31 13.46
N PHE A 84 -4.17 5.98 13.77
CA PHE A 84 -3.57 7.00 12.89
C PHE A 84 -3.40 6.52 11.44
N TYR A 85 -2.90 5.30 11.24
CA TYR A 85 -2.64 4.76 9.88
C TYR A 85 -3.90 4.69 9.00
N ARG A 86 -5.09 4.59 9.60
CA ARG A 86 -6.39 4.54 8.89
C ARG A 86 -7.04 5.90 8.71
N ASN A 87 -6.63 6.89 9.48
CA ASN A 87 -7.13 8.26 9.34
C ASN A 87 -6.57 8.89 8.08
N ASN A 88 -7.46 9.42 7.20
CA ASN A 88 -7.04 10.09 5.96
C ASN A 88 -6.10 9.24 5.08
N SER A 89 -6.36 7.92 4.96
CA SER A 89 -5.55 6.99 4.15
C SER A 89 -5.42 7.40 2.67
N GLY A 90 -6.30 8.29 2.17
CA GLY A 90 -6.21 8.85 0.82
C GLY A 90 -5.11 9.89 0.61
N LYS A 91 -4.56 10.48 1.68
CA LYS A 91 -3.46 11.46 1.57
C LYS A 91 -2.17 10.77 1.13
N SER A 92 -1.39 11.45 0.26
CA SER A 92 -0.10 10.92 -0.21
C SER A 92 0.87 10.70 0.95
N PHE A 93 0.92 11.64 1.88
CA PHE A 93 1.75 11.57 3.08
C PHE A 93 1.14 12.38 4.22
N LYS A 94 1.46 11.99 5.44
CA LYS A 94 1.07 12.64 6.70
C LYS A 94 2.01 12.22 7.82
N GLU A 95 1.98 12.95 8.92
CA GLU A 95 2.79 12.64 10.10
C GLU A 95 2.06 13.00 11.38
N GLU A 96 2.44 12.36 12.48
CA GLU A 96 1.96 12.67 13.82
C GLU A 96 3.02 12.32 14.87
N TYR A 97 3.20 13.20 15.84
CA TYR A 97 4.04 12.94 17.00
C TYR A 97 3.17 12.54 18.21
N PHE A 98 3.48 11.40 18.80
CA PHE A 98 2.85 10.87 20.01
C PHE A 98 3.74 11.15 21.21
N PRO A 99 3.51 12.24 21.94
CA PRO A 99 4.43 12.71 22.98
C PRO A 99 4.53 11.76 24.19
N ASN A 100 3.44 11.09 24.55
CA ASN A 100 3.42 10.15 25.67
C ASN A 100 4.30 8.92 25.39
N GLU A 101 4.30 8.44 24.16
CA GLU A 101 5.09 7.30 23.69
C GLU A 101 6.46 7.72 23.17
N LYS A 102 6.67 9.01 22.94
CA LYS A 102 7.85 9.59 22.26
C LYS A 102 8.10 8.97 20.88
N ILE A 103 6.98 8.59 20.22
CA ILE A 103 7.00 7.99 18.88
C ILE A 103 6.60 9.04 17.86
N TYR A 104 7.42 9.17 16.80
CA TYR A 104 7.06 9.95 15.63
C TYR A 104 6.64 9.03 14.51
N PHE A 105 5.43 9.20 14.00
CA PHE A 105 4.83 8.35 12.96
C PHE A 105 4.73 9.15 11.66
N ILE A 106 5.48 8.75 10.66
CA ILE A 106 5.41 9.26 9.29
C ILE A 106 4.71 8.21 8.45
N GLN A 107 3.61 8.56 7.78
CA GLN A 107 2.93 7.70 6.84
C GLN A 107 3.08 8.24 5.42
N TYR A 108 3.70 7.43 4.55
CA TYR A 108 4.02 7.74 3.17
C TYR A 108 3.28 6.79 2.24
N ASN A 109 2.05 7.15 1.86
CA ASN A 109 1.12 6.28 1.14
C ASN A 109 1.29 6.29 -0.39
N LYS A 110 1.93 7.33 -0.94
CA LYS A 110 2.14 7.48 -2.39
C LYS A 110 3.41 8.26 -2.65
N CYS A 111 4.20 7.80 -3.61
CA CYS A 111 5.36 8.55 -4.11
C CYS A 111 4.93 9.62 -5.13
N VAL A 112 3.91 10.43 -4.76
CA VAL A 112 3.29 11.44 -5.61
C VAL A 112 3.09 12.74 -4.83
N SER A 113 3.57 13.83 -5.38
CA SER A 113 3.49 15.17 -4.80
C SER A 113 3.19 16.23 -5.86
N ARG A 114 2.97 17.48 -5.44
CA ARG A 114 2.83 18.64 -6.33
C ARG A 114 4.01 18.71 -7.30
N GLU A 115 5.22 18.63 -6.78
CA GLU A 115 6.47 18.75 -7.55
C GLU A 115 6.61 17.62 -8.59
N THR A 116 6.19 16.39 -8.26
CA THR A 116 6.24 15.28 -9.21
C THR A 116 5.21 15.43 -10.32
N ILE A 117 4.02 15.97 -10.02
CA ILE A 117 2.98 16.25 -11.02
C ILE A 117 3.38 17.43 -11.91
N GLU A 118 3.99 18.48 -11.37
CA GLU A 118 4.53 19.58 -12.15
C GLU A 118 5.61 19.15 -13.14
N LYS A 119 6.42 18.16 -12.73
CA LYS A 119 7.54 17.68 -13.54
C LYS A 119 7.15 16.62 -14.57
N TYR A 120 6.27 15.69 -14.21
CA TYR A 120 6.00 14.49 -14.99
C TYR A 120 4.53 14.28 -15.36
N GLY A 121 3.61 15.04 -14.80
CA GLY A 121 2.18 14.90 -14.98
C GLY A 121 1.51 16.09 -15.64
N ASP A 122 0.22 16.23 -15.38
CA ASP A 122 -0.57 17.38 -15.83
C ASP A 122 -0.41 18.54 -14.84
N LYS A 123 0.33 19.57 -15.28
CA LYS A 123 0.65 20.75 -14.48
C LYS A 123 -0.58 21.50 -13.97
N GLU A 124 -1.68 21.49 -14.73
CA GLU A 124 -2.91 22.17 -14.33
C GLU A 124 -3.54 21.54 -13.08
N THR A 125 -3.28 20.25 -12.86
CA THR A 125 -3.79 19.52 -11.71
C THR A 125 -2.82 19.47 -10.53
N ALA A 126 -1.59 19.94 -10.68
CA ALA A 126 -0.54 19.86 -9.66
C ALA A 126 -0.95 20.49 -8.32
N HIS A 127 -1.69 21.60 -8.36
CA HIS A 127 -2.20 22.30 -7.17
C HIS A 127 -3.12 21.44 -6.27
N LYS A 128 -3.67 20.33 -6.80
CA LYS A 128 -4.52 19.38 -6.04
C LYS A 128 -3.70 18.42 -5.18
N TYR A 129 -2.39 18.40 -5.36
CA TYR A 129 -1.49 17.50 -4.64
C TYR A 129 -0.74 18.26 -3.54
N PRO A 130 -0.42 17.60 -2.41
CA PRO A 130 0.39 18.22 -1.37
C PRO A 130 1.83 18.40 -1.83
N SER A 131 2.51 19.42 -1.31
CA SER A 131 3.95 19.61 -1.53
C SER A 131 4.74 18.64 -0.65
N PHE A 132 5.68 17.92 -1.26
CA PHE A 132 6.58 17.06 -0.51
C PHE A 132 7.68 17.86 0.19
N SER A 133 8.13 18.96 -0.39
CA SER A 133 9.13 19.81 0.25
C SER A 133 8.61 20.45 1.54
N GLU A 134 7.37 20.95 1.55
CA GLU A 134 6.72 21.45 2.77
C GLU A 134 6.55 20.34 3.83
N PHE A 135 6.22 19.13 3.39
CA PHE A 135 6.10 17.97 4.27
C PHE A 135 7.47 17.57 4.86
N GLU A 136 8.50 17.50 4.03
CA GLU A 136 9.87 17.20 4.46
C GLU A 136 10.37 18.20 5.48
N GLU A 137 10.18 19.50 5.22
CA GLU A 137 10.55 20.58 6.16
C GLU A 137 9.86 20.40 7.52
N LYS A 138 8.56 20.10 7.51
CA LYS A 138 7.80 19.84 8.73
C LYS A 138 8.33 18.62 9.48
N VAL A 139 8.61 17.52 8.78
CA VAL A 139 9.18 16.29 9.36
C VAL A 139 10.52 16.59 10.03
N LEU A 140 11.41 17.30 9.34
CA LEU A 140 12.74 17.62 9.86
C LEU A 140 12.67 18.54 11.07
N LYS A 141 11.79 19.54 11.04
CA LYS A 141 11.54 20.42 12.19
C LYS A 141 11.06 19.62 13.40
N THR A 142 10.11 18.70 13.22
CA THR A 142 9.61 17.84 14.32
C THR A 142 10.72 16.95 14.87
N LEU A 143 11.56 16.37 14.00
CA LEU A 143 12.74 15.57 14.41
C LEU A 143 13.79 16.38 15.18
N GLU A 144 13.82 17.70 15.05
CA GLU A 144 14.75 18.58 15.74
C GLU A 144 14.20 19.13 17.06
N THR A 145 12.90 19.44 17.09
CA THR A 145 12.29 20.16 18.19
C THR A 145 11.57 19.29 19.21
N SER A 146 11.27 18.01 18.86
CA SER A 146 10.51 17.09 19.72
C SER A 146 11.40 16.03 20.36
N GLU A 147 10.98 15.54 21.53
CA GLU A 147 11.68 14.47 22.24
C GLU A 147 11.28 13.11 21.66
N ILE A 148 11.86 12.76 20.50
CA ILE A 148 11.56 11.52 19.79
C ILE A 148 12.55 10.43 20.21
N GLU A 149 12.03 9.28 20.62
CA GLU A 149 12.80 8.09 20.92
C GLU A 149 12.73 7.04 19.80
N LYS A 150 11.60 6.96 19.11
CA LYS A 150 11.37 6.01 18.01
C LYS A 150 10.69 6.70 16.82
N LEU A 151 11.09 6.29 15.63
CA LEU A 151 10.52 6.76 14.36
C LEU A 151 9.92 5.59 13.60
N ILE A 152 8.66 5.72 13.21
CA ILE A 152 7.97 4.82 12.29
C ILE A 152 7.88 5.50 10.93
N PHE A 153 8.40 4.89 9.88
CA PHE A 153 8.19 5.31 8.49
C PHE A 153 7.32 4.27 7.77
N ASP A 154 6.04 4.57 7.63
CA ASP A 154 5.02 3.63 7.18
C ASP A 154 4.73 3.75 5.69
N MET A 155 5.04 2.69 4.94
CA MET A 155 4.77 2.55 3.51
C MET A 155 3.81 1.40 3.21
N ARG A 156 3.08 0.86 4.21
CA ARG A 156 2.21 -0.32 4.02
C ARG A 156 1.16 -0.17 2.91
N PHE A 157 0.75 1.06 2.58
CA PHE A 157 -0.23 1.37 1.53
C PHE A 157 0.38 2.03 0.29
N ASN A 158 1.71 2.04 0.17
CA ASN A 158 2.38 2.78 -0.89
C ASN A 158 2.54 1.96 -2.16
N GLY A 159 1.69 2.20 -3.13
CA GLY A 159 1.74 1.56 -4.46
C GLY A 159 2.77 2.17 -5.43
N GLY A 160 3.61 3.10 -4.98
CA GLY A 160 4.67 3.69 -5.80
C GLY A 160 4.38 5.09 -6.34
N GLY A 161 5.08 5.44 -7.42
CA GLY A 161 5.08 6.76 -8.09
C GLY A 161 6.49 7.17 -8.53
N SER A 162 7.05 8.27 -7.98
CA SER A 162 8.43 8.70 -8.22
C SER A 162 9.38 8.10 -7.19
N SER A 163 10.35 7.29 -7.62
CA SER A 163 11.29 6.60 -6.73
C SER A 163 12.16 7.57 -5.94
N TYR A 164 12.52 8.71 -6.52
CA TYR A 164 13.44 9.69 -5.95
C TYR A 164 12.80 10.66 -4.95
N LEU A 165 11.46 10.64 -4.80
CA LEU A 165 10.76 11.66 -4.02
C LEU A 165 11.19 11.70 -2.55
N ALA A 166 11.38 10.53 -1.93
CA ALA A 166 11.71 10.43 -0.50
C ALA A 166 13.23 10.30 -0.21
N GLU A 167 14.10 10.19 -1.22
CA GLU A 167 15.54 9.91 -1.01
C GLU A 167 16.20 10.92 -0.10
N ASN A 168 16.00 12.23 -0.36
CA ASN A 168 16.59 13.30 0.46
C ASN A 168 16.12 13.21 1.93
N LEU A 169 14.85 12.94 2.16
CA LEU A 169 14.31 12.73 3.51
C LEU A 169 14.94 11.52 4.19
N ILE A 170 15.10 10.40 3.44
CA ILE A 170 15.73 9.18 3.95
C ILE A 170 17.19 9.46 4.34
N ASP A 171 17.95 10.16 3.50
CA ASP A 171 19.34 10.55 3.80
C ASP A 171 19.43 11.42 5.06
N LYS A 172 18.51 12.36 5.22
CA LYS A 172 18.45 13.22 6.41
C LYS A 172 18.08 12.44 7.68
N ILE A 173 17.19 11.44 7.56
CA ILE A 173 16.87 10.50 8.66
C ILE A 173 18.11 9.66 8.98
N ALA A 174 18.80 9.13 7.97
CA ALA A 174 20.02 8.35 8.12
C ALA A 174 21.11 9.10 8.87
N ALA A 175 21.24 10.39 8.64
CA ALA A 175 22.20 11.28 9.32
C ALA A 175 21.86 11.54 10.80
N LYS A 176 20.60 11.32 11.24
CA LYS A 176 20.16 11.52 12.64
C LYS A 176 20.62 10.36 13.53
N LYS A 177 21.86 10.41 14.05
CA LYS A 177 22.50 9.35 14.86
C LYS A 177 21.65 8.88 16.06
N LYS A 178 20.76 9.72 16.61
CA LYS A 178 19.89 9.37 17.72
C LYS A 178 18.77 8.41 17.28
N ILE A 179 18.26 8.58 16.06
CA ILE A 179 17.15 7.81 15.49
C ILE A 179 17.65 6.64 14.64
N ASN A 180 18.70 6.84 13.84
CA ASN A 180 19.26 5.79 12.97
C ASN A 180 20.02 4.73 13.79
N LYS A 181 19.26 3.98 14.58
CA LYS A 181 19.76 2.87 15.42
C LYS A 181 18.74 1.73 15.39
N LYS A 182 19.24 0.49 15.48
CA LYS A 182 18.40 -0.68 15.65
C LYS A 182 17.49 -0.52 16.87
N GLY A 183 16.18 -0.78 16.71
CA GLY A 183 15.18 -0.60 17.75
C GLY A 183 14.72 0.86 17.93
N LYS A 184 15.18 1.82 17.10
CA LYS A 184 14.74 3.22 17.13
C LYS A 184 14.09 3.67 15.82
N LEU A 185 14.49 3.08 14.70
CA LEU A 185 13.95 3.33 13.37
C LEU A 185 13.25 2.09 12.85
N PHE A 186 11.99 2.22 12.50
CA PHE A 186 11.14 1.16 11.96
C PHE A 186 10.57 1.58 10.62
N VAL A 187 10.73 0.75 9.60
CA VAL A 187 10.13 0.94 8.29
C VAL A 187 9.05 -0.09 8.09
N VAL A 188 7.84 0.37 7.84
CA VAL A 188 6.67 -0.50 7.71
C VAL A 188 6.39 -0.77 6.24
N VAL A 189 6.29 -2.04 5.90
CA VAL A 189 5.89 -2.52 4.58
C VAL A 189 4.64 -3.40 4.69
N GLY A 190 3.96 -3.61 3.58
CA GLY A 190 2.76 -4.45 3.54
C GLY A 190 2.40 -4.87 2.12
N ASN A 191 1.29 -5.57 1.98
CA ASN A 191 0.84 -6.14 0.70
C ASN A 191 0.51 -5.10 -0.37
N ASP A 192 0.33 -3.81 -0.04
CA ASP A 192 0.20 -2.74 -1.02
C ASP A 192 1.54 -2.03 -1.33
N THR A 193 2.64 -2.38 -0.64
CA THR A 193 3.97 -1.82 -0.92
C THR A 193 4.47 -2.33 -2.27
N PHE A 194 4.61 -1.41 -3.25
CA PHE A 194 4.87 -1.78 -4.64
C PHE A 194 5.71 -0.72 -5.37
N SER A 195 6.41 -1.13 -6.45
CA SER A 195 7.13 -0.23 -7.37
C SER A 195 8.08 0.72 -6.62
N SER A 196 7.95 2.04 -6.76
CA SER A 196 8.83 3.02 -6.12
C SER A 196 8.94 2.90 -4.60
N ALA A 197 7.93 2.33 -3.92
CA ALA A 197 8.03 2.05 -2.49
C ALA A 197 9.01 0.91 -2.19
N ILE A 198 9.19 -0.04 -3.12
CA ILE A 198 10.25 -1.06 -3.04
C ILE A 198 11.63 -0.41 -3.08
N PHE A 199 11.85 0.55 -4.02
CA PHE A 199 13.09 1.34 -4.06
C PHE A 199 13.37 2.03 -2.73
N ASN A 200 12.38 2.71 -2.18
CA ASN A 200 12.54 3.41 -0.91
C ASN A 200 12.80 2.44 0.25
N THR A 201 12.19 1.26 0.25
CA THR A 201 12.45 0.24 1.28
C THR A 201 13.88 -0.27 1.20
N ILE A 202 14.38 -0.58 0.00
CA ILE A 202 15.77 -1.01 -0.21
C ILE A 202 16.72 0.14 0.17
N TYR A 203 16.40 1.38 -0.21
CA TYR A 203 17.21 2.54 0.14
C TYR A 203 17.33 2.73 1.67
N PHE A 204 16.24 2.51 2.41
CA PHE A 204 16.29 2.46 3.88
C PHE A 204 17.19 1.33 4.40
N LYS A 205 17.10 0.13 3.83
CA LYS A 205 17.96 -1.00 4.23
C LYS A 205 19.45 -0.70 4.01
N ASP A 206 19.77 -0.03 2.91
CA ASP A 206 21.16 0.26 2.55
C ASP A 206 21.75 1.44 3.35
N LYS A 207 20.94 2.43 3.66
CA LYS A 207 21.40 3.69 4.28
C LYS A 207 21.23 3.76 5.79
N THR A 208 20.45 2.86 6.38
CA THR A 208 20.06 2.99 7.79
C THR A 208 20.14 1.68 8.55
N ASN A 209 19.99 1.78 9.88
CA ASN A 209 19.84 0.62 10.78
C ASN A 209 18.36 0.33 11.08
N ALA A 210 17.45 0.66 10.16
CA ALA A 210 16.03 0.43 10.32
C ALA A 210 15.71 -1.06 10.44
N ILE A 211 14.72 -1.38 11.26
CA ILE A 211 14.07 -2.69 11.27
C ILE A 211 12.86 -2.62 10.33
N ILE A 212 12.82 -3.50 9.34
CA ILE A 212 11.68 -3.61 8.43
C ILE A 212 10.62 -4.47 9.11
N ILE A 213 9.40 -3.94 9.26
CA ILE A 213 8.32 -4.62 9.96
C ILE A 213 7.03 -4.61 9.13
N GLY A 214 6.12 -5.54 9.41
CA GLY A 214 4.82 -5.62 8.75
C GLY A 214 4.61 -6.91 7.96
N GLU A 215 4.09 -6.80 6.75
CA GLU A 215 3.79 -7.95 5.87
C GLU A 215 4.68 -7.92 4.63
N GLU A 216 4.81 -9.06 3.96
CA GLU A 216 5.57 -9.15 2.70
C GLU A 216 5.01 -8.19 1.65
N THR A 217 5.92 -7.59 0.87
CA THR A 217 5.54 -6.67 -0.20
C THR A 217 4.93 -7.39 -1.40
N SER A 218 3.99 -6.74 -2.08
CA SER A 218 3.46 -7.25 -3.35
C SER A 218 4.42 -7.04 -4.52
N GLY A 219 5.36 -6.09 -4.42
CA GLY A 219 6.36 -5.87 -5.45
C GLY A 219 7.58 -6.77 -5.27
N LYS A 220 8.15 -7.23 -6.40
CA LYS A 220 9.47 -7.85 -6.45
C LYS A 220 10.55 -6.78 -6.38
N PRO A 221 11.69 -7.00 -5.71
CA PRO A 221 12.85 -6.11 -5.81
C PRO A 221 13.30 -5.91 -7.25
N ASN A 222 13.44 -6.99 -8.00
CA ASN A 222 13.78 -6.94 -9.42
C ASN A 222 12.49 -7.02 -10.26
N HIS A 223 12.14 -5.94 -10.96
CA HIS A 223 10.87 -5.86 -11.67
C HIS A 223 10.93 -4.92 -12.89
N TYR A 224 9.96 -5.09 -13.78
CA TYR A 224 9.73 -4.17 -14.88
C TYR A 224 8.98 -2.92 -14.43
N GLY A 225 9.44 -1.75 -14.86
CA GLY A 225 8.84 -0.46 -14.56
C GLY A 225 8.85 0.52 -15.73
N TYR A 226 8.72 1.81 -15.43
CA TYR A 226 8.66 2.90 -16.42
C TYR A 226 7.55 2.67 -17.45
N VAL A 227 6.30 2.68 -16.95
CA VAL A 227 5.11 2.30 -17.74
C VAL A 227 4.82 3.34 -18.83
N LYS A 228 4.79 2.90 -20.07
CA LYS A 228 4.30 3.62 -21.23
C LYS A 228 2.93 3.13 -21.66
N SER A 229 2.26 3.87 -22.52
CA SER A 229 0.97 3.43 -23.06
C SER A 229 0.76 3.93 -24.49
N PHE A 230 -0.03 3.16 -25.25
CA PHE A 230 -0.60 3.57 -26.52
C PHE A 230 -2.06 3.11 -26.58
N THR A 231 -2.83 3.71 -27.49
CA THR A 231 -4.23 3.37 -27.69
C THR A 231 -4.38 2.65 -29.02
N LEU A 232 -5.07 1.51 -29.04
CA LEU A 232 -5.36 0.77 -30.25
C LEU A 232 -6.34 1.56 -31.13
N PRO A 233 -6.08 1.72 -32.45
CA PRO A 233 -6.81 2.67 -33.27
C PRO A 233 -8.29 2.32 -33.52
N TYR A 234 -8.64 1.01 -33.47
CA TYR A 234 -10.01 0.56 -33.76
C TYR A 234 -10.84 0.32 -32.49
N SER A 235 -10.26 -0.28 -31.47
CA SER A 235 -10.97 -0.66 -30.23
C SER A 235 -10.88 0.42 -29.16
N GLU A 236 -10.05 1.44 -29.36
CA GLU A 236 -9.73 2.49 -28.37
C GLU A 236 -9.20 1.94 -27.03
N ILE A 237 -8.82 0.67 -27.01
CA ILE A 237 -8.24 0.03 -25.81
C ILE A 237 -6.86 0.64 -25.55
N LYS A 238 -6.67 1.16 -24.35
CA LYS A 238 -5.38 1.66 -23.88
C LYS A 238 -4.51 0.50 -23.39
N VAL A 239 -3.45 0.21 -24.14
CA VAL A 239 -2.44 -0.79 -23.78
C VAL A 239 -1.34 -0.11 -22.96
N ARG A 240 -0.99 -0.71 -21.82
CA ARG A 240 0.14 -0.29 -20.98
C ARG A 240 1.23 -1.35 -21.05
N TYR A 241 2.48 -0.90 -21.08
CA TYR A 241 3.65 -1.78 -21.08
C TYR A 241 4.81 -1.14 -20.33
N SER A 242 5.60 -1.96 -19.67
CA SER A 242 6.83 -1.51 -19.00
C SER A 242 7.96 -1.45 -20.02
N SER A 243 8.80 -0.42 -19.95
CA SER A 243 9.88 -0.19 -20.89
C SER A 243 11.29 -0.35 -20.32
N GLU A 244 11.40 -0.54 -18.99
CA GLU A 244 12.67 -0.71 -18.30
C GLU A 244 12.59 -1.85 -17.29
N PHE A 245 13.68 -2.60 -17.14
CA PHE A 245 13.86 -3.58 -16.08
C PHE A 245 14.75 -2.99 -14.98
N TRP A 246 14.27 -3.00 -13.76
CA TRP A 246 14.98 -2.52 -12.59
C TRP A 246 15.56 -3.72 -11.83
N LYS A 247 16.90 -3.79 -11.75
CA LYS A 247 17.61 -4.75 -10.93
C LYS A 247 18.10 -4.03 -9.67
N LEU A 248 17.39 -4.20 -8.55
CA LEU A 248 17.69 -3.51 -7.29
C LEU A 248 18.47 -4.39 -6.31
N THR A 249 18.42 -5.71 -6.50
CA THR A 249 19.14 -6.68 -5.68
C THR A 249 19.84 -7.71 -6.57
N GLU A 250 20.91 -8.34 -6.07
CA GLU A 250 21.58 -9.43 -6.79
C GLU A 250 20.75 -10.72 -6.77
N ASP A 251 19.98 -10.94 -5.70
CA ASP A 251 19.11 -12.10 -5.55
C ASP A 251 17.79 -11.89 -6.31
N ASN A 252 17.19 -12.99 -6.76
CA ASN A 252 15.87 -13.00 -7.40
C ASN A 252 14.74 -13.16 -6.38
N ASP A 253 14.79 -12.35 -5.32
CA ASP A 253 13.74 -12.34 -4.31
C ASP A 253 12.39 -12.01 -4.92
N VAL A 254 11.37 -12.75 -4.52
CA VAL A 254 10.00 -12.57 -5.00
C VAL A 254 9.24 -11.47 -4.25
N SER A 255 9.75 -11.05 -3.08
CA SER A 255 9.18 -9.99 -2.25
C SER A 255 10.25 -9.43 -1.31
N ILE A 256 10.00 -8.28 -0.69
CA ILE A 256 10.75 -7.90 0.52
C ILE A 256 10.06 -8.55 1.71
N VAL A 257 10.75 -9.50 2.33
CA VAL A 257 10.31 -10.13 3.57
C VAL A 257 10.72 -9.21 4.73
N PRO A 258 9.78 -8.80 5.61
CA PRO A 258 10.12 -7.98 6.77
C PRO A 258 10.96 -8.75 7.79
N ASP A 259 11.84 -8.05 8.54
CA ASP A 259 12.62 -8.62 9.63
C ASP A 259 11.70 -9.10 10.78
N VAL A 260 10.54 -8.44 10.95
CA VAL A 260 9.50 -8.84 11.91
C VAL A 260 8.16 -8.83 11.21
N LYS A 261 7.58 -10.01 11.05
CA LYS A 261 6.26 -10.18 10.47
C LYS A 261 5.18 -9.77 11.47
N ILE A 262 4.35 -8.81 11.09
CA ILE A 262 3.21 -8.30 11.87
C ILE A 262 2.03 -8.16 10.94
N GLU A 263 1.03 -9.01 11.13
CA GLU A 263 -0.22 -8.99 10.35
C GLU A 263 -1.32 -8.24 11.12
N ASN A 264 -2.20 -7.59 10.39
CA ASN A 264 -3.36 -6.91 10.97
C ASN A 264 -4.55 -7.87 10.95
N SER A 265 -4.98 -8.34 12.13
CA SER A 265 -6.14 -9.22 12.24
C SER A 265 -7.46 -8.45 12.08
N TYR A 266 -8.55 -9.19 11.76
CA TYR A 266 -9.89 -8.62 11.77
C TYR A 266 -10.26 -8.03 13.15
N ASN A 267 -9.80 -8.64 14.23
CA ASN A 267 -10.06 -8.16 15.60
C ASN A 267 -9.33 -6.84 15.86
N ASP A 268 -8.07 -6.70 15.42
CA ASP A 268 -7.33 -5.42 15.51
C ASP A 268 -8.07 -4.34 14.73
N TYR A 269 -8.46 -4.66 13.47
CA TYR A 269 -9.23 -3.75 12.64
C TYR A 269 -10.54 -3.31 13.30
N LYS A 270 -11.31 -4.25 13.87
CA LYS A 270 -12.59 -4.00 14.53
C LYS A 270 -12.42 -3.15 15.78
N ASN A 271 -11.35 -3.37 16.54
CA ASN A 271 -11.09 -2.71 17.81
C ASN A 271 -10.29 -1.40 17.67
N GLY A 272 -9.95 -1.00 16.44
CA GLY A 272 -9.19 0.24 16.19
C GLY A 272 -7.73 0.16 16.63
N ILE A 273 -7.15 -1.04 16.67
CA ILE A 273 -5.76 -1.28 17.08
C ILE A 273 -4.85 -1.24 15.85
N ASP A 274 -3.70 -0.61 15.97
CA ASP A 274 -2.57 -0.78 15.05
C ASP A 274 -1.53 -1.72 15.68
N PRO A 275 -1.47 -3.00 15.27
CA PRO A 275 -0.53 -3.95 15.87
C PRO A 275 0.94 -3.55 15.65
N ILE A 276 1.23 -2.79 14.61
CA ILE A 276 2.57 -2.25 14.33
C ILE A 276 2.93 -1.17 15.34
N PHE A 277 2.04 -0.21 15.59
CA PHE A 277 2.26 0.82 16.61
C PHE A 277 2.45 0.21 17.98
N GLU A 278 1.61 -0.77 18.33
CA GLU A 278 1.71 -1.48 19.62
C GLU A 278 3.03 -2.28 19.75
N TYR A 279 3.49 -2.88 18.66
CA TYR A 279 4.81 -3.53 18.63
C TYR A 279 5.94 -2.53 18.87
N VAL A 280 5.95 -1.42 18.14
CA VAL A 280 7.00 -0.38 18.28
C VAL A 280 6.97 0.24 19.67
N LYS A 281 5.79 0.44 20.26
CA LYS A 281 5.64 0.99 21.62
C LYS A 281 6.33 0.09 22.66
N LYS A 282 6.25 -1.23 22.51
CA LYS A 282 6.77 -2.21 23.48
C LYS A 282 8.26 -2.50 23.33
N ASN A 283 8.83 -2.35 22.13
CA ASN A 283 10.22 -2.69 21.80
C ASN A 283 11.08 -1.45 21.57
#